data_ebccb93a22f77bcdb5b003d1a5e0e125
#
_entry.id   ebccb93a22f77bcdb5b003d1a5e0e125
#
_cell.length_a   1.000
_cell.length_b   1.000
_cell.length_c   1.000
_cell.angle_alpha   90.00
_cell.angle_beta   90.00
_cell.angle_gamma   90.00
#
_symmetry.space_group_name_H-M   'P 1'
#
loop_
_entity.id
_entity.type
_entity.pdbx_description
1 polymer ?
#
loop_
_entity_poly.entity_id
_entity_poly.type
_entity_poly.pdbx_seq_one_letter_code
_entity_poly.pdbx_strand_id
1 'polypeptide(L)'
;IQSYNSGDSSDNFSRFLTAMAYLEKGREQEAIPLFLLIQQQNKDAAIKSFEQESEYYLSLAYLKSGETKKALDIIKSIKSNERHLFRHNFSDWEVWKLNMIALKD
;
A
#
# COMPACT_ATOMS: atom_id res chain seq x y z
N ILE A 1 -1.15 -26.52 -7.02
CA ILE A 1 -0.58 -25.30 -7.58
C ILE A 1 0.53 -24.78 -6.72
N GLN A 2 1.59 -24.44 -7.35
CA GLN A 2 2.80 -24.06 -6.65
C GLN A 2 3.10 -22.57 -6.71
N SER A 3 2.22 -21.80 -7.28
CA SER A 3 2.48 -20.41 -7.55
C SER A 3 2.61 -19.53 -6.31
N TYR A 4 2.18 -20.03 -5.16
CA TYR A 4 2.17 -19.22 -3.95
C TYR A 4 3.29 -19.58 -3.00
N ASN A 5 4.39 -20.04 -3.52
CA ASN A 5 5.56 -20.30 -2.71
C ASN A 5 5.99 -19.04 -1.98
N SER A 6 6.32 -19.24 -0.72
CA SER A 6 6.88 -18.19 0.10
C SER A 6 8.14 -17.65 -0.56
N GLY A 7 8.27 -16.36 -0.70
CA GLY A 7 9.44 -15.76 -1.31
C GLY A 7 9.38 -15.59 -2.82
N ASP A 8 8.35 -16.13 -3.47
CA ASP A 8 8.17 -15.97 -4.90
C ASP A 8 7.37 -14.71 -5.20
N SER A 9 8.03 -13.69 -5.73
CA SER A 9 7.37 -12.42 -6.03
C SER A 9 6.72 -12.41 -7.41
N SER A 10 6.84 -13.48 -8.20
CA SER A 10 6.27 -13.51 -9.54
C SER A 10 4.75 -13.42 -9.55
N ASP A 11 4.09 -13.81 -8.47
CA ASP A 11 2.64 -13.73 -8.35
C ASP A 11 2.14 -12.35 -7.91
N ASN A 12 3.03 -11.40 -7.68
CA ASN A 12 2.61 -10.09 -7.20
C ASN A 12 1.74 -9.35 -8.20
N PHE A 13 1.92 -9.61 -9.49
CA PHE A 13 1.05 -9.01 -10.50
C PHE A 13 -0.41 -9.42 -10.26
N SER A 14 -0.65 -10.72 -10.10
CA SER A 14 -2.00 -11.23 -9.83
C SER A 14 -2.56 -10.69 -8.52
N ARG A 15 -1.72 -10.67 -7.49
CA ARG A 15 -2.13 -10.14 -6.18
C ARG A 15 -2.53 -8.68 -6.30
N PHE A 16 -1.72 -7.92 -7.03
CA PHE A 16 -1.98 -6.49 -7.20
C PHE A 16 -3.29 -6.26 -7.95
N LEU A 17 -3.50 -6.96 -9.07
CA LEU A 17 -4.73 -6.82 -9.83
C LEU A 17 -5.97 -7.18 -8.99
N THR A 18 -5.87 -8.26 -8.22
CA THR A 18 -6.98 -8.67 -7.37
C THR A 18 -7.27 -7.63 -6.29
N ALA A 19 -6.21 -7.09 -5.68
CA ALA A 19 -6.39 -6.06 -4.66
C ALA A 19 -7.04 -4.81 -5.26
N MET A 20 -6.61 -4.41 -6.46
CA MET A 20 -7.20 -3.26 -7.13
C MET A 20 -8.67 -3.47 -7.44
N ALA A 21 -9.03 -4.69 -7.85
CA ALA A 21 -10.43 -5.01 -8.11
C ALA A 21 -11.27 -4.89 -6.84
N TYR A 22 -10.74 -5.35 -5.71
CA TYR A 22 -11.44 -5.18 -4.43
C TYR A 22 -11.59 -3.71 -4.06
N LEU A 23 -10.54 -2.91 -4.26
CA LEU A 23 -10.63 -1.48 -3.97
C LEU A 23 -11.71 -0.80 -4.81
N GLU A 24 -11.80 -1.15 -6.09
CA GLU A 24 -12.81 -0.58 -6.98
C GLU A 24 -14.22 -0.89 -6.48
N LYS A 25 -14.39 -2.02 -5.84
CA LYS A 25 -15.70 -2.43 -5.32
C LYS A 25 -15.95 -1.93 -3.90
N GLY A 26 -15.04 -1.15 -3.34
CA GLY A 26 -15.18 -0.67 -1.99
C GLY A 26 -14.91 -1.72 -0.93
N ARG A 27 -14.19 -2.77 -1.28
CA ARG A 27 -13.89 -3.88 -0.37
C ARG A 27 -12.47 -3.76 0.14
N GLU A 28 -12.19 -2.70 0.88
CA GLU A 28 -10.85 -2.40 1.39
C GLU A 28 -10.33 -3.52 2.28
N GLN A 29 -11.20 -4.15 3.05
CA GLN A 29 -10.77 -5.18 3.99
C GLN A 29 -10.22 -6.41 3.29
N GLU A 30 -10.64 -6.68 2.06
CA GLU A 30 -10.08 -7.77 1.27
C GLU A 30 -8.83 -7.33 0.51
N ALA A 31 -8.75 -6.06 0.13
CA ALA A 31 -7.60 -5.56 -0.60
C ALA A 31 -6.35 -5.45 0.28
N ILE A 32 -6.52 -4.99 1.51
CA ILE A 32 -5.39 -4.73 2.41
C ILE A 32 -4.49 -5.94 2.60
N PRO A 33 -5.02 -7.14 2.91
CA PRO A 33 -4.14 -8.30 3.09
C PRO A 33 -3.32 -8.63 1.85
N LEU A 34 -3.86 -8.38 0.66
CA LEU A 34 -3.14 -8.67 -0.58
C LEU A 34 -1.97 -7.70 -0.76
N PHE A 35 -2.18 -6.42 -0.50
CA PHE A 35 -1.07 -5.46 -0.56
C PHE A 35 0.02 -5.80 0.46
N LEU A 36 -0.38 -6.20 1.66
CA LEU A 36 0.58 -6.61 2.69
C LEU A 36 1.36 -7.84 2.26
N LEU A 37 0.69 -8.79 1.60
CA LEU A 37 1.36 -9.98 1.11
C LEU A 37 2.40 -9.64 0.05
N ILE A 38 2.08 -8.70 -0.85
CA ILE A 38 3.05 -8.25 -1.84
C ILE A 38 4.30 -7.72 -1.15
N GLN A 39 4.13 -6.91 -0.12
CA GLN A 39 5.27 -6.35 0.59
C GLN A 39 6.07 -7.44 1.31
N GLN A 40 5.39 -8.41 1.90
CA GLN A 40 6.06 -9.51 2.56
C GLN A 40 6.86 -10.35 1.56
N GLN A 41 6.29 -10.64 0.41
CA GLN A 41 6.98 -11.41 -0.62
C GLN A 41 8.20 -10.67 -1.14
N ASN A 42 8.14 -9.35 -1.18
CA ASN A 42 9.23 -8.54 -1.69
C ASN A 42 10.36 -8.35 -0.68
N LYS A 43 10.12 -8.67 0.58
CA LYS A 43 11.07 -8.35 1.64
C LYS A 43 12.47 -8.91 1.38
N ASP A 44 12.54 -10.15 0.91
CA ASP A 44 13.82 -10.80 0.62
C ASP A 44 14.02 -11.04 -0.87
N ALA A 45 13.16 -10.51 -1.72
CA ALA A 45 13.26 -10.74 -3.15
C ALA A 45 14.31 -9.85 -3.78
N ALA A 46 15.04 -10.39 -4.77
CA ALA A 46 16.00 -9.61 -5.52
C ALA A 46 15.30 -8.54 -6.35
N ILE A 47 14.15 -8.89 -6.93
CA ILE A 47 13.33 -7.96 -7.70
C ILE A 47 12.05 -7.72 -6.90
N LYS A 48 11.79 -6.46 -6.58
CA LYS A 48 10.65 -6.10 -5.72
C LYS A 48 9.49 -5.62 -6.57
N SER A 49 8.79 -6.59 -7.15
CA SER A 49 7.68 -6.32 -8.07
C SER A 49 6.51 -5.67 -7.34
N PHE A 50 6.04 -4.55 -7.89
CA PHE A 50 4.89 -3.80 -7.38
C PHE A 50 5.04 -3.29 -5.95
N GLU A 51 6.29 -3.11 -5.51
CA GLU A 51 6.54 -2.64 -4.15
C GLU A 51 5.95 -1.26 -3.91
N GLN A 52 6.30 -0.31 -4.78
CA GLN A 52 5.87 1.07 -4.57
C GLN A 52 4.39 1.25 -4.85
N GLU A 53 3.88 0.57 -5.86
CA GLU A 53 2.46 0.61 -6.17
C GLU A 53 1.63 0.05 -5.02
N SER A 54 2.07 -1.07 -4.45
CA SER A 54 1.33 -1.67 -3.33
C SER A 54 1.37 -0.77 -2.10
N GLU A 55 2.48 -0.10 -1.84
CA GLU A 55 2.57 0.85 -0.73
C GLU A 55 1.57 1.98 -0.89
N TYR A 56 1.54 2.56 -2.08
CA TYR A 56 0.68 3.70 -2.35
C TYR A 56 -0.80 3.31 -2.18
N TYR A 57 -1.22 2.23 -2.84
CA TYR A 57 -2.62 1.82 -2.78
C TYR A 57 -3.01 1.27 -1.42
N LEU A 58 -2.06 0.69 -0.68
CA LEU A 58 -2.31 0.29 0.70
C LEU A 58 -2.64 1.51 1.56
N SER A 59 -1.91 2.61 1.38
CA SER A 59 -2.19 3.82 2.14
C SER A 59 -3.59 4.34 1.83
N LEU A 60 -4.01 4.29 0.57
CA LEU A 60 -5.36 4.71 0.19
C LEU A 60 -6.42 3.79 0.79
N ALA A 61 -6.15 2.48 0.80
CA ALA A 61 -7.08 1.52 1.38
C ALA A 61 -7.26 1.77 2.88
N TYR A 62 -6.18 2.05 3.58
CA TYR A 62 -6.27 2.39 5.00
C TYR A 62 -7.07 3.68 5.23
N LEU A 63 -6.87 4.70 4.38
CA LEU A 63 -7.65 5.92 4.50
C LEU A 63 -9.15 5.64 4.33
N LYS A 64 -9.50 4.84 3.33
CA LYS A 64 -10.88 4.52 3.06
C LYS A 64 -11.50 3.68 4.18
N SER A 65 -10.71 2.88 4.86
CA SER A 65 -11.20 2.05 5.95
C SER A 65 -11.18 2.77 7.30
N GLY A 66 -10.74 4.02 7.34
CA GLY A 66 -10.71 4.81 8.56
C GLY A 66 -9.47 4.61 9.42
N GLU A 67 -8.48 3.88 8.94
CA GLU A 67 -7.25 3.66 9.69
C GLU A 67 -6.21 4.71 9.31
N THR A 68 -6.49 5.93 9.70
CA THR A 68 -5.72 7.10 9.29
C THR A 68 -4.27 7.05 9.76
N LYS A 69 -4.02 6.56 10.97
CA LYS A 69 -2.64 6.50 11.47
C LYS A 69 -1.78 5.55 10.66
N LYS A 70 -2.31 4.39 10.30
CA LYS A 70 -1.58 3.44 9.48
C LYS A 70 -1.31 4.03 8.10
N ALA A 71 -2.30 4.68 7.52
CA ALA A 71 -2.15 5.33 6.23
C ALA A 71 -1.07 6.40 6.30
N LEU A 72 -1.09 7.21 7.34
CA LEU A 72 -0.18 8.32 7.49
C LEU A 72 1.28 7.86 7.59
N ASP A 73 1.53 6.78 8.33
CA ASP A 73 2.88 6.24 8.44
C ASP A 73 3.43 5.87 7.06
N ILE A 74 2.60 5.23 6.23
CA ILE A 74 3.01 4.85 4.89
C ILE A 74 3.22 6.10 4.03
N ILE A 75 2.31 7.05 4.10
CA ILE A 75 2.39 8.28 3.31
C ILE A 75 3.66 9.05 3.62
N LYS A 76 4.01 9.16 4.89
CA LYS A 76 5.24 9.85 5.29
C LYS A 76 6.47 9.13 4.74
N SER A 77 6.45 7.81 4.76
CA SER A 77 7.54 7.02 4.19
C SER A 77 7.67 7.27 2.68
N ILE A 78 6.54 7.30 1.98
CA ILE A 78 6.52 7.58 0.54
C ILE A 78 7.10 8.97 0.26
N LYS A 79 6.66 9.98 0.99
CA LYS A 79 7.11 11.36 0.76
C LYS A 79 8.60 11.55 1.05
N SER A 80 9.13 10.82 2.01
CA SER A 80 10.54 10.96 2.38
C SER A 80 11.47 10.20 1.45
N ASN A 81 10.95 9.33 0.61
CA ASN A 81 11.76 8.58 -0.34
C ASN A 81 11.78 9.32 -1.68
N GLU A 82 12.92 9.95 -1.96
CA GLU A 82 13.06 10.81 -3.14
C GLU A 82 12.89 10.06 -4.47
N ARG A 83 13.03 8.76 -4.45
CA ARG A 83 12.90 7.93 -5.66
C ARG A 83 11.55 7.24 -5.77
N HIS A 84 10.65 7.46 -4.83
CA HIS A 84 9.36 6.82 -4.87
C HIS A 84 8.50 7.38 -6.00
N LEU A 85 7.85 6.48 -6.75
CA LEU A 85 7.03 6.87 -7.89
C LEU A 85 5.88 7.81 -7.51
N PHE A 86 5.32 7.63 -6.33
CA PHE A 86 4.15 8.36 -5.89
C PHE A 86 4.47 9.44 -4.86
N ARG A 87 5.71 9.84 -4.80
CA ARG A 87 6.20 10.82 -3.82
C ARG A 87 5.40 12.11 -3.81
N HIS A 88 4.98 12.55 -4.98
CA HIS A 88 4.30 13.83 -5.13
C HIS A 88 2.78 13.72 -5.17
N ASN A 89 2.24 12.52 -4.93
CA ASN A 89 0.79 12.33 -4.98
C ASN A 89 0.09 12.85 -3.73
N PHE A 90 0.84 13.14 -2.66
CA PHE A 90 0.29 13.73 -1.45
C PHE A 90 0.96 15.07 -1.22
N SER A 91 0.15 16.13 -1.16
CA SER A 91 0.67 17.46 -0.87
C SER A 91 0.96 17.61 0.63
N ASP A 92 1.75 18.60 0.98
CA ASP A 92 2.01 18.91 2.39
C ASP A 92 0.73 19.27 3.11
N TRP A 93 -0.18 19.94 2.42
CA TRP A 93 -1.48 20.30 2.98
C TRP A 93 -2.30 19.05 3.32
N GLU A 94 -2.30 18.06 2.42
CA GLU A 94 -3.01 16.82 2.66
C GLU A 94 -2.43 16.07 3.85
N VAL A 95 -1.11 16.03 3.96
CA VAL A 95 -0.46 15.37 5.09
C VAL A 95 -0.79 16.08 6.39
N TRP A 96 -0.80 17.41 6.37
CA TRP A 96 -1.16 18.18 7.55
C TRP A 96 -2.59 17.84 8.00
N LYS A 97 -3.54 17.79 7.06
CA LYS A 97 -4.91 17.45 7.39
C LYS A 97 -5.03 16.05 7.99
N LEU A 98 -4.29 15.10 7.43
CA LEU A 98 -4.32 13.73 7.94
C LEU A 98 -3.74 13.64 9.35
N ASN A 99 -2.69 14.42 9.64
CA ASN A 99 -2.15 14.49 10.99
C ASN A 99 -3.21 14.97 11.97
N MET A 100 -3.98 15.97 11.60
CA MET A 100 -5.03 16.49 12.47
C MET A 100 -6.12 15.46 12.71
N ILE A 101 -6.50 14.72 11.66
CA ILE A 101 -7.50 13.66 11.80
C ILE A 101 -6.98 12.54 12.70
N ALA A 102 -5.72 12.16 12.52
CA ALA A 102 -5.11 11.07 13.28
C ALA A 102 -5.04 11.38 14.79
N LEU A 103 -4.92 12.66 15.14
CA LEU A 103 -4.90 13.04 16.55
C LEU A 103 -6.22 12.74 17.26
N LYS A 104 -7.30 12.65 16.52
CA LYS A 104 -8.63 12.37 17.11
C LYS A 104 -8.90 10.88 17.22
N ASP A 105 -8.13 10.06 16.56
CA ASP A 105 -8.30 8.58 16.60
C ASP A 105 -7.70 7.97 17.90
#